data_2d10bab7989dfc9a1f83a0a160ec6c18
#
_entry.id   2d10bab7989dfc9a1f83a0a160ec6c18
#
_cell.length_a   1.000
_cell.length_b   1.000
_cell.length_c   1.000
_cell.angle_alpha   90.00
_cell.angle_beta   90.00
_cell.angle_gamma   90.00
#
_symmetry.space_group_name_H-M   'P 1'
#
loop_
_entity.id
_entity.type
_entity.pdbx_description
1 polymer ?
#
loop_
_entity_poly.entity_id
_entity_poly.type
_entity_poly.pdbx_seq_one_letter_code
_entity_poly.pdbx_strand_id
1 'polypeptide(L)'
;PNYFGEWVFWLGHGITAIALDNHFLIVALLAMGLLTFLLLRFTGVSRSEPAIAAKRPDYAAYQARVPAFFPNPKILWSALTHSVQQRRKTKHQLGWWLLLCTLTLTSLPDVAKAQSTPDQTWLFDVRIDDKDVGFHEFNLRQGPNGYRMDARVEFRYKVLGMTVFSYEHAVTERYDKELCLQSISSQTKTNGKSQSLNGSTGPNGFVLATQPTTTVTTDCILTFAYWTPKLLSQSQILNGQTGDLVDIEVAPIATTNIDATQRYALTGDKIDVHLAYDEFGNWLTLDSILENGRSLTYRLRN
;
A
#
# COMPACT_ATOMS: atom_id res chain seq x y z
N PRO A 1 -24.81 8.60 -5.43
CA PRO A 1 -25.10 7.15 -5.51
C PRO A 1 -23.89 6.45 -6.11
N ASN A 2 -23.32 5.47 -5.38
CA ASN A 2 -22.10 4.77 -5.80
C ASN A 2 -22.32 4.00 -7.13
N TYR A 3 -23.49 3.42 -7.31
CA TYR A 3 -23.86 2.64 -8.49
C TYR A 3 -23.98 3.47 -9.76
N PHE A 4 -24.33 4.74 -9.67
CA PHE A 4 -24.35 5.64 -10.82
C PHE A 4 -22.94 5.94 -11.33
N GLY A 5 -21.97 6.14 -10.43
CA GLY A 5 -20.58 6.33 -10.81
C GLY A 5 -20.00 5.11 -11.52
N GLU A 6 -20.28 3.92 -11.03
CA GLU A 6 -19.88 2.65 -11.64
C GLU A 6 -20.52 2.49 -13.03
N TRP A 7 -21.81 2.80 -13.16
CA TRP A 7 -22.51 2.76 -14.43
C TRP A 7 -21.91 3.74 -15.47
N VAL A 8 -21.61 4.97 -15.06
CA VAL A 8 -20.97 5.98 -15.93
C VAL A 8 -19.58 5.55 -16.39
N PHE A 9 -18.82 4.92 -15.48
CA PHE A 9 -17.51 4.37 -15.81
C PHE A 9 -17.58 3.32 -16.92
N TRP A 10 -18.49 2.36 -16.81
CA TRP A 10 -18.69 1.32 -17.82
C TRP A 10 -19.29 1.86 -19.11
N LEU A 11 -20.17 2.87 -19.03
CA LEU A 11 -20.68 3.58 -20.21
C LEU A 11 -19.54 4.22 -21.01
N GLY A 12 -18.58 4.86 -20.33
CA GLY A 12 -17.39 5.43 -20.97
C GLY A 12 -16.58 4.39 -21.73
N HIS A 13 -16.39 3.20 -21.16
CA HIS A 13 -15.70 2.10 -21.81
C HIS A 13 -16.47 1.57 -23.03
N GLY A 14 -17.80 1.46 -22.92
CA GLY A 14 -18.66 1.07 -24.05
C GLY A 14 -18.56 2.05 -25.22
N ILE A 15 -18.59 3.36 -24.93
CA ILE A 15 -18.43 4.42 -25.95
C ILE A 15 -17.03 4.33 -26.60
N THR A 16 -15.99 4.11 -25.83
CA THR A 16 -14.62 3.96 -26.35
C THR A 16 -14.50 2.74 -27.27
N ALA A 17 -15.09 1.61 -26.88
CA ALA A 17 -15.09 0.39 -27.70
C ALA A 17 -15.79 0.61 -29.06
N ILE A 18 -16.94 1.29 -29.03
CA ILE A 18 -17.69 1.64 -30.26
C ILE A 18 -16.90 2.61 -31.16
N ALA A 19 -16.19 3.56 -30.55
CA ALA A 19 -15.36 4.52 -31.28
C ALA A 19 -14.15 3.86 -31.97
N LEU A 20 -13.66 2.75 -31.42
CA LEU A 20 -12.58 1.97 -32.03
C LEU A 20 -13.06 1.08 -33.17
N ASP A 21 -14.23 0.47 -33.03
CA ASP A 21 -14.85 -0.37 -34.06
C ASP A 21 -16.38 -0.47 -33.84
N ASN A 22 -17.16 -0.08 -34.85
CA ASN A 22 -18.62 -0.12 -34.84
C ASN A 22 -19.21 -1.53 -34.64
N HIS A 23 -18.48 -2.60 -34.93
CA HIS A 23 -18.92 -3.96 -34.68
C HIS A 23 -19.17 -4.25 -33.20
N PHE A 24 -18.55 -3.50 -32.28
CA PHE A 24 -18.77 -3.61 -30.85
C PHE A 24 -20.08 -2.95 -30.35
N LEU A 25 -20.81 -2.23 -31.21
CA LEU A 25 -22.03 -1.51 -30.78
C LEU A 25 -23.05 -2.42 -30.10
N ILE A 26 -23.39 -3.55 -30.72
CA ILE A 26 -24.40 -4.48 -30.16
C ILE A 26 -23.91 -5.08 -28.87
N VAL A 27 -22.64 -5.49 -28.79
CA VAL A 27 -22.03 -6.08 -27.57
C VAL A 27 -21.99 -5.06 -26.45
N ALA A 28 -21.62 -3.81 -26.72
CA ALA A 28 -21.59 -2.73 -25.74
C ALA A 28 -22.99 -2.40 -25.21
N LEU A 29 -24.00 -2.34 -26.06
CA LEU A 29 -25.39 -2.11 -25.65
C LEU A 29 -25.94 -3.25 -24.80
N LEU A 30 -25.68 -4.50 -25.17
CA LEU A 30 -26.08 -5.67 -24.39
C LEU A 30 -25.39 -5.72 -23.03
N ALA A 31 -24.07 -5.45 -22.98
CA ALA A 31 -23.29 -5.39 -21.75
C ALA A 31 -23.81 -4.30 -20.80
N MET A 32 -24.09 -3.11 -21.34
CA MET A 32 -24.64 -2.00 -20.55
C MET A 32 -26.07 -2.28 -20.08
N GLY A 33 -26.90 -2.91 -20.90
CA GLY A 33 -28.25 -3.35 -20.52
C GLY A 33 -28.19 -4.38 -19.38
N LEU A 34 -27.34 -5.38 -19.51
CA LEU A 34 -27.14 -6.40 -18.47
C LEU A 34 -26.62 -5.80 -17.18
N LEU A 35 -25.60 -4.95 -17.26
CA LEU A 35 -25.05 -4.25 -16.09
C LEU A 35 -26.13 -3.43 -15.37
N THR A 36 -26.90 -2.65 -16.13
CA THR A 36 -28.00 -1.85 -15.58
C THR A 36 -29.02 -2.72 -14.87
N PHE A 37 -29.41 -3.83 -15.51
CA PHE A 37 -30.37 -4.80 -14.92
C PHE A 37 -29.80 -5.41 -13.60
N LEU A 38 -28.54 -5.84 -13.61
CA LEU A 38 -27.90 -6.42 -12.43
C LEU A 38 -27.78 -5.41 -11.28
N LEU A 39 -27.36 -4.18 -11.55
CA LEU A 39 -27.22 -3.14 -10.53
C LEU A 39 -28.57 -2.73 -9.93
N LEU A 40 -29.62 -2.64 -10.73
CA LEU A 40 -30.95 -2.22 -10.26
C LEU A 40 -31.73 -3.35 -9.58
N ARG A 41 -31.58 -4.58 -10.08
CA ARG A 41 -32.50 -5.68 -9.71
C ARG A 41 -31.86 -6.78 -8.88
N PHE A 42 -30.56 -7.07 -9.04
CA PHE A 42 -29.94 -8.26 -8.45
C PHE A 42 -28.92 -7.99 -7.36
N THR A 43 -27.98 -7.10 -7.58
CA THR A 43 -26.81 -6.94 -6.71
C THR A 43 -26.73 -5.59 -6.01
N GLY A 44 -27.21 -4.52 -6.64
CA GLY A 44 -27.05 -3.16 -6.18
C GLY A 44 -28.18 -2.69 -5.26
N VAL A 45 -29.02 -1.80 -5.79
CA VAL A 45 -30.04 -1.07 -5.03
C VAL A 45 -31.00 -1.99 -4.29
N SER A 46 -31.46 -3.06 -4.93
CA SER A 46 -32.52 -3.92 -4.37
C SER A 46 -32.09 -4.70 -3.12
N ARG A 47 -30.81 -5.01 -2.96
CA ARG A 47 -30.29 -5.78 -1.82
C ARG A 47 -29.56 -4.93 -0.79
N SER A 48 -28.77 -3.95 -1.23
CA SER A 48 -27.95 -3.15 -0.33
C SER A 48 -28.76 -2.11 0.43
N GLU A 49 -29.74 -1.47 -0.20
CA GLU A 49 -30.55 -0.42 0.44
C GLU A 49 -31.34 -0.93 1.67
N PRO A 50 -32.08 -2.05 1.60
CA PRO A 50 -32.77 -2.58 2.77
C PRO A 50 -31.82 -3.03 3.90
N ALA A 51 -30.68 -3.61 3.53
CA ALA A 51 -29.70 -4.08 4.50
C ALA A 51 -29.03 -2.93 5.25
N ILE A 52 -28.80 -1.79 4.59
CA ILE A 52 -28.24 -0.58 5.20
C ILE A 52 -29.30 0.12 6.05
N ALA A 53 -30.55 0.23 5.56
CA ALA A 53 -31.66 0.82 6.30
C ALA A 53 -31.93 0.09 7.62
N ALA A 54 -31.82 -1.25 7.62
CA ALA A 54 -31.97 -2.06 8.82
C ALA A 54 -30.88 -1.81 9.89
N LYS A 55 -29.68 -1.39 9.47
CA LYS A 55 -28.55 -1.19 10.37
C LYS A 55 -28.36 0.28 10.83
N ARG A 56 -28.97 1.24 10.13
CA ARG A 56 -28.80 2.68 10.38
C ARG A 56 -30.15 3.40 10.39
N PRO A 57 -30.66 3.82 11.56
CA PRO A 57 -31.97 4.51 11.68
C PRO A 57 -32.06 5.79 10.84
N ASP A 58 -30.94 6.52 10.71
CA ASP A 58 -30.89 7.79 9.95
C ASP A 58 -30.87 7.61 8.43
N TYR A 59 -30.77 6.37 7.95
CA TYR A 59 -30.65 6.09 6.52
C TYR A 59 -31.93 6.38 5.74
N ALA A 60 -33.08 6.27 6.36
CA ALA A 60 -34.37 6.63 5.76
C ALA A 60 -34.44 8.11 5.40
N ALA A 61 -33.91 9.00 6.24
CA ALA A 61 -33.83 10.43 5.95
C ALA A 61 -32.82 10.77 4.82
N TYR A 62 -31.80 9.94 4.64
CA TYR A 62 -30.88 10.02 3.51
C TYR A 62 -31.56 9.57 2.22
N GLN A 63 -32.26 8.43 2.22
CA GLN A 63 -32.98 7.91 1.05
C GLN A 63 -34.05 8.86 0.53
N ALA A 64 -34.72 9.60 1.40
CA ALA A 64 -35.70 10.62 1.01
C ALA A 64 -35.09 11.79 0.22
N ARG A 65 -33.78 12.07 0.39
CA ARG A 65 -33.08 13.18 -0.24
C ARG A 65 -32.20 12.78 -1.42
N VAL A 66 -31.70 11.56 -1.42
CA VAL A 66 -30.73 11.07 -2.42
C VAL A 66 -31.32 9.88 -3.16
N PRO A 67 -31.62 10.03 -4.47
CA PRO A 67 -32.08 8.88 -5.28
C PRO A 67 -31.07 7.76 -5.29
N ALA A 68 -31.56 6.52 -5.29
CA ALA A 68 -30.73 5.33 -5.16
C ALA A 68 -29.79 5.11 -6.34
N PHE A 69 -30.14 5.55 -7.55
CA PHE A 69 -29.33 5.34 -8.76
C PHE A 69 -29.02 6.64 -9.52
N PHE A 70 -30.02 7.31 -10.10
CA PHE A 70 -29.77 8.55 -10.85
C PHE A 70 -29.71 9.75 -9.92
N PRO A 71 -28.60 10.55 -9.94
CA PRO A 71 -28.53 11.76 -9.15
C PRO A 71 -29.55 12.80 -9.63
N ASN A 72 -30.09 13.58 -8.71
CA ASN A 72 -31.02 14.67 -9.07
C ASN A 72 -30.29 15.69 -9.96
N PRO A 73 -30.80 16.00 -11.17
CA PRO A 73 -30.11 16.87 -12.11
C PRO A 73 -29.83 18.30 -11.55
N LYS A 74 -30.67 18.78 -10.63
CA LYS A 74 -30.45 20.07 -9.95
C LYS A 74 -29.22 20.06 -9.04
N ILE A 75 -28.96 18.94 -8.36
CA ILE A 75 -27.77 18.76 -7.50
C ILE A 75 -26.51 18.62 -8.37
N LEU A 76 -26.60 17.90 -9.46
CA LEU A 76 -25.50 17.74 -10.40
C LEU A 76 -25.08 19.09 -11.02
N TRP A 77 -26.06 19.90 -11.42
CA TRP A 77 -25.84 21.23 -11.98
C TRP A 77 -25.22 22.18 -10.97
N SER A 78 -25.69 22.20 -9.73
CA SER A 78 -25.12 23.04 -8.68
C SER A 78 -23.67 22.64 -8.34
N ALA A 79 -23.34 21.34 -8.30
CA ALA A 79 -21.98 20.86 -8.07
C ALA A 79 -21.01 21.26 -9.20
N LEU A 80 -21.46 21.21 -10.46
CA LEU A 80 -20.68 21.63 -11.61
C LEU A 80 -20.46 23.14 -11.63
N THR A 81 -21.48 23.94 -11.31
CA THR A 81 -21.36 25.41 -11.29
C THR A 81 -20.50 25.91 -10.14
N HIS A 82 -20.58 25.29 -8.95
CA HIS A 82 -19.71 25.63 -7.82
C HIS A 82 -18.23 25.32 -8.10
N SER A 83 -17.93 24.21 -8.75
CA SER A 83 -16.55 23.83 -9.09
C SER A 83 -15.92 24.81 -10.12
N VAL A 84 -16.71 25.31 -11.06
CA VAL A 84 -16.26 26.30 -12.06
C VAL A 84 -16.02 27.67 -11.42
N GLN A 85 -16.86 28.06 -10.44
CA GLN A 85 -16.75 29.34 -9.76
C GLN A 85 -15.57 29.39 -8.79
N GLN A 86 -15.25 28.29 -8.16
CA GLN A 86 -14.07 28.16 -7.29
C GLN A 86 -12.76 28.20 -8.10
N ARG A 87 -12.72 27.61 -9.30
CA ARG A 87 -11.58 27.71 -10.22
C ARG A 87 -11.35 29.14 -10.76
N ARG A 88 -12.40 29.95 -10.89
CA ARG A 88 -12.25 31.36 -11.31
C ARG A 88 -11.65 32.25 -10.22
N LYS A 89 -11.98 32.01 -8.94
CA LYS A 89 -11.43 32.82 -7.83
C LYS A 89 -9.94 32.55 -7.59
N THR A 90 -9.46 31.33 -7.82
CA THR A 90 -8.03 31.00 -7.66
C THR A 90 -7.14 31.55 -8.80
N LYS A 91 -7.66 31.71 -10.01
CA LYS A 91 -6.86 32.30 -11.12
C LYS A 91 -6.55 33.80 -10.98
N HIS A 92 -7.39 34.55 -10.29
CA HIS A 92 -7.14 35.99 -10.09
C HIS A 92 -6.15 36.29 -8.98
N GLN A 93 -5.95 35.42 -8.02
CA GLN A 93 -4.95 35.61 -6.96
C GLN A 93 -3.53 35.12 -7.35
N LEU A 94 -3.41 34.17 -8.28
CA LEU A 94 -2.09 33.71 -8.74
C LEU A 94 -1.39 34.70 -9.66
N GLY A 95 -2.13 35.60 -10.34
CA GLY A 95 -1.58 36.55 -11.29
C GLY A 95 -0.79 37.70 -10.64
N TRP A 96 -1.07 38.03 -9.41
CA TRP A 96 -0.39 39.12 -8.68
C TRP A 96 0.84 38.67 -7.91
N TRP A 97 0.92 37.41 -7.51
CA TRP A 97 2.08 36.84 -6.80
C TRP A 97 3.24 36.49 -7.73
N LEU A 98 2.97 36.29 -9.02
CA LEU A 98 4.01 36.00 -10.02
C LEU A 98 4.78 37.25 -10.48
N LEU A 99 4.28 38.47 -10.23
CA LEU A 99 4.92 39.72 -10.60
C LEU A 99 5.82 40.29 -9.50
N LEU A 100 5.77 39.77 -8.28
CA LEU A 100 6.59 40.19 -7.13
C LEU A 100 7.77 39.28 -6.83
N CYS A 101 7.91 38.12 -7.51
CA CYS A 101 9.00 37.14 -7.29
C CYS A 101 10.16 37.25 -8.29
N THR A 102 10.24 38.29 -9.12
CA THR A 102 11.31 38.40 -10.13
C THR A 102 12.52 39.25 -9.73
N LEU A 103 12.69 39.62 -8.46
CA LEU A 103 13.83 40.44 -8.07
C LEU A 103 14.49 40.00 -6.75
N THR A 104 14.86 38.75 -6.61
CA THR A 104 15.99 38.32 -5.73
C THR A 104 16.45 36.94 -6.15
N LEU A 105 17.13 36.86 -7.29
CA LEU A 105 18.03 35.72 -7.57
C LEU A 105 19.37 35.99 -6.87
N THR A 106 19.41 35.89 -5.56
CA THR A 106 20.64 35.59 -4.85
C THR A 106 20.79 34.08 -4.86
N SER A 107 21.81 33.61 -5.56
CA SER A 107 22.25 32.22 -5.58
C SER A 107 22.52 31.75 -4.15
N LEU A 108 21.53 31.08 -3.54
CA LEU A 108 21.78 30.20 -2.41
C LEU A 108 22.57 29.02 -2.99
N PRO A 109 23.71 28.63 -2.39
CA PRO A 109 24.36 27.41 -2.79
C PRO A 109 23.35 26.28 -2.54
N ASP A 110 23.04 25.57 -3.62
CA ASP A 110 22.30 24.32 -3.57
C ASP A 110 23.13 23.38 -2.68
N VAL A 111 22.75 23.28 -1.41
CA VAL A 111 23.29 22.24 -0.54
C VAL A 111 22.64 20.96 -1.07
N ALA A 112 23.23 20.44 -2.13
CA ALA A 112 22.98 19.08 -2.58
C ALA A 112 23.16 18.22 -1.32
N LYS A 113 22.05 17.76 -0.73
CA LYS A 113 22.11 16.67 0.25
C LYS A 113 22.79 15.53 -0.48
N ALA A 114 24.09 15.37 -0.22
CA ALA A 114 24.82 14.20 -0.68
C ALA A 114 24.04 12.99 -0.17
N GLN A 115 23.26 12.37 -1.04
CA GLN A 115 22.67 11.08 -0.77
C GLN A 115 23.84 10.13 -0.69
N SER A 116 24.27 9.80 0.53
CA SER A 116 25.25 8.74 0.73
C SER A 116 24.71 7.48 0.08
N THR A 117 25.50 6.87 -0.80
CA THR A 117 25.20 5.55 -1.34
C THR A 117 24.97 4.58 -0.18
N PRO A 118 24.02 3.66 -0.27
CA PRO A 118 23.82 2.64 0.76
C PRO A 118 25.06 1.72 0.80
N ASP A 119 25.39 1.25 2.01
CA ASP A 119 26.51 0.32 2.18
C ASP A 119 26.14 -1.07 1.62
N GLN A 120 24.86 -1.42 1.68
CA GLN A 120 24.33 -2.66 1.11
C GLN A 120 22.91 -2.44 0.57
N THR A 121 22.64 -3.02 -0.60
CA THR A 121 21.33 -2.96 -1.26
C THR A 121 20.86 -4.36 -1.62
N TRP A 122 19.59 -4.67 -1.33
CA TRP A 122 18.92 -5.84 -1.86
C TRP A 122 17.77 -5.37 -2.74
N LEU A 123 17.68 -5.87 -3.94
CA LEU A 123 16.57 -5.64 -4.86
C LEU A 123 16.00 -6.99 -5.27
N PHE A 124 14.77 -7.24 -4.85
CA PHE A 124 14.07 -8.48 -5.15
C PHE A 124 13.01 -8.27 -6.22
N ASP A 125 12.98 -9.18 -7.18
CA ASP A 125 11.80 -9.41 -8.02
C ASP A 125 10.79 -10.20 -7.21
N VAL A 126 9.53 -9.75 -7.23
CA VAL A 126 8.45 -10.36 -6.45
C VAL A 126 7.42 -10.96 -7.38
N ARG A 127 7.04 -12.21 -7.10
CA ARG A 127 6.11 -13.00 -7.90
C ARG A 127 4.98 -13.54 -7.03
N ILE A 128 3.78 -13.62 -7.59
CA ILE A 128 2.63 -14.31 -7.01
C ILE A 128 2.17 -15.35 -8.02
N ASP A 129 2.17 -16.66 -7.64
CA ASP A 129 1.88 -17.80 -8.51
C ASP A 129 2.63 -17.69 -9.85
N ASP A 130 3.95 -17.49 -9.77
CA ASP A 130 4.85 -17.34 -10.92
C ASP A 130 4.62 -16.12 -11.83
N LYS A 131 3.72 -15.20 -11.47
CA LYS A 131 3.54 -13.93 -12.17
C LYS A 131 4.31 -12.82 -11.50
N ASP A 132 5.12 -12.11 -12.27
CA ASP A 132 5.80 -10.92 -11.79
C ASP A 132 4.77 -9.86 -11.39
N VAL A 133 4.85 -9.39 -10.14
CA VAL A 133 3.92 -8.38 -9.60
C VAL A 133 4.61 -7.08 -9.23
N GLY A 134 5.94 -7.07 -9.15
CA GLY A 134 6.71 -5.89 -8.80
C GLY A 134 8.05 -6.20 -8.15
N PHE A 135 8.48 -5.31 -7.28
CA PHE A 135 9.79 -5.39 -6.64
C PHE A 135 9.72 -4.97 -5.17
N HIS A 136 10.76 -5.37 -4.42
CA HIS A 136 11.03 -4.88 -3.07
C HIS A 136 12.52 -4.54 -2.97
N GLU A 137 12.81 -3.30 -2.64
CA GLU A 137 14.15 -2.76 -2.49
C GLU A 137 14.43 -2.46 -1.01
N PHE A 138 15.64 -2.79 -0.56
CA PHE A 138 16.14 -2.51 0.78
C PHE A 138 17.50 -1.84 0.66
N ASN A 139 17.70 -0.72 1.33
CA ASN A 139 18.93 0.06 1.32
C ASN A 139 19.40 0.24 2.77
N LEU A 140 20.45 -0.50 3.16
CA LEU A 140 21.07 -0.42 4.47
C LEU A 140 22.22 0.60 4.43
N ARG A 141 22.28 1.46 5.44
CA ARG A 141 23.37 2.37 5.69
C ARG A 141 23.86 2.22 7.12
N GLN A 142 25.15 2.03 7.31
CA GLN A 142 25.79 2.05 8.62
C GLN A 142 26.18 3.49 8.98
N GLY A 143 25.88 3.88 10.19
CA GLY A 143 26.24 5.18 10.76
C GLY A 143 27.01 5.03 12.09
N PRO A 144 27.47 6.12 12.67
CA PRO A 144 28.26 6.10 13.92
C PRO A 144 27.44 5.55 15.11
N ASN A 145 26.11 5.65 15.07
CA ASN A 145 25.21 5.28 16.17
C ASN A 145 24.34 4.03 15.85
N GLY A 146 24.63 3.30 14.79
CA GLY A 146 23.88 2.12 14.38
C GLY A 146 23.56 2.13 12.89
N TYR A 147 22.37 1.64 12.51
CA TYR A 147 22.02 1.38 11.13
C TYR A 147 20.73 2.13 10.75
N ARG A 148 20.63 2.49 9.47
CA ARG A 148 19.42 2.98 8.84
C ARG A 148 19.04 2.05 7.71
N MET A 149 17.82 1.55 7.72
CA MET A 149 17.20 0.82 6.64
C MET A 149 16.12 1.67 5.99
N ASP A 150 16.24 1.87 4.68
CA ASP A 150 15.17 2.43 3.85
C ASP A 150 14.68 1.31 2.93
N ALA A 151 13.41 0.93 3.04
CA ALA A 151 12.83 -0.09 2.17
C ALA A 151 11.62 0.44 1.41
N ARG A 152 11.49 -0.05 0.18
CA ARG A 152 10.38 0.30 -0.72
C ARG A 152 9.88 -0.92 -1.46
N VAL A 153 8.59 -1.14 -1.43
CA VAL A 153 7.92 -2.20 -2.18
C VAL A 153 6.82 -1.61 -3.06
N GLU A 154 6.70 -2.14 -4.25
CA GLU A 154 5.61 -1.80 -5.17
C GLU A 154 5.11 -3.07 -5.86
N PHE A 155 3.84 -3.40 -5.64
CA PHE A 155 3.16 -4.53 -6.28
C PHE A 155 1.97 -4.06 -7.08
N ARG A 156 1.81 -4.64 -8.28
CA ARG A 156 0.64 -4.44 -9.14
C ARG A 156 0.20 -5.77 -9.74
N TYR A 157 -0.83 -6.36 -9.17
CA TYR A 157 -1.39 -7.58 -9.70
C TYR A 157 -2.45 -7.26 -10.76
N LYS A 158 -2.24 -7.77 -11.97
CA LYS A 158 -3.11 -7.51 -13.11
C LYS A 158 -3.83 -8.79 -13.55
N VAL A 159 -5.13 -8.66 -13.87
CA VAL A 159 -5.95 -9.70 -14.49
C VAL A 159 -6.53 -9.11 -15.78
N LEU A 160 -6.33 -9.76 -16.91
CA LEU A 160 -6.77 -9.28 -18.22
C LEU A 160 -6.34 -7.83 -18.53
N GLY A 161 -5.13 -7.44 -18.09
CA GLY A 161 -4.59 -6.09 -18.31
C GLY A 161 -5.05 -5.04 -17.26
N MET A 162 -6.06 -5.34 -16.46
CA MET A 162 -6.57 -4.43 -15.41
C MET A 162 -5.86 -4.69 -14.08
N THR A 163 -5.45 -3.63 -13.38
CA THR A 163 -4.90 -3.74 -12.03
C THR A 163 -6.04 -4.01 -11.06
N VAL A 164 -6.08 -5.23 -10.50
CA VAL A 164 -7.07 -5.66 -9.51
C VAL A 164 -6.57 -5.52 -8.08
N PHE A 165 -5.26 -5.40 -7.91
CA PHE A 165 -4.63 -5.15 -6.62
C PHE A 165 -3.39 -4.28 -6.82
N SER A 166 -3.24 -3.25 -5.99
CA SER A 166 -2.05 -2.41 -5.92
C SER A 166 -1.62 -2.24 -4.47
N TYR A 167 -0.33 -2.36 -4.23
CA TYR A 167 0.27 -2.21 -2.92
C TYR A 167 1.59 -1.44 -3.07
N GLU A 168 1.70 -0.36 -2.33
CA GLU A 168 2.91 0.46 -2.22
C GLU A 168 3.21 0.62 -0.74
N HIS A 169 4.44 0.34 -0.34
CA HIS A 169 4.88 0.53 1.02
C HIS A 169 6.29 1.10 1.03
N ALA A 170 6.50 2.13 1.82
CA ALA A 170 7.81 2.73 2.05
C ALA A 170 8.03 2.85 3.55
N VAL A 171 9.18 2.43 4.00
CA VAL A 171 9.55 2.48 5.41
C VAL A 171 10.99 2.96 5.59
N THR A 172 11.20 3.78 6.59
CA THR A 172 12.52 4.12 7.13
C THR A 172 12.58 3.61 8.57
N GLU A 173 13.56 2.79 8.85
CA GLU A 173 13.84 2.23 10.17
C GLU A 173 15.24 2.64 10.62
N ARG A 174 15.40 2.89 11.90
CA ARG A 174 16.70 3.13 12.52
C ARG A 174 16.92 2.11 13.63
N TYR A 175 18.10 1.54 13.64
CA TYR A 175 18.52 0.53 14.60
C TYR A 175 19.78 1.02 15.31
N ASP A 176 19.95 0.65 16.57
CA ASP A 176 21.21 0.86 17.28
C ASP A 176 22.30 -0.13 16.79
N LYS A 177 23.44 -0.14 17.48
CA LYS A 177 24.59 -1.02 17.16
C LYS A 177 24.28 -2.49 17.45
N GLU A 178 23.39 -2.75 18.37
CA GLU A 178 22.90 -4.07 18.76
C GLU A 178 21.75 -4.54 17.86
N LEU A 179 21.40 -3.76 16.82
CA LEU A 179 20.29 -4.01 15.89
C LEU A 179 18.90 -4.00 16.55
N CYS A 180 18.72 -3.24 17.65
CA CYS A 180 17.40 -3.02 18.23
C CYS A 180 16.75 -1.80 17.58
N LEU A 181 15.47 -1.92 17.22
CA LEU A 181 14.72 -0.84 16.55
C LEU A 181 14.63 0.40 17.44
N GLN A 182 15.11 1.51 16.95
CA GLN A 182 15.09 2.81 17.63
C GLN A 182 13.98 3.72 17.12
N SER A 183 13.67 3.64 15.84
CA SER A 183 12.53 4.35 15.26
C SER A 183 12.06 3.72 13.97
N ILE A 184 10.78 3.89 13.68
CA ILE A 184 10.14 3.52 12.42
C ILE A 184 9.26 4.67 11.92
N SER A 185 9.28 4.88 10.61
CA SER A 185 8.32 5.72 9.92
C SER A 185 7.93 5.01 8.62
N SER A 186 6.67 4.63 8.49
CA SER A 186 6.18 3.93 7.33
C SER A 186 4.94 4.57 6.72
N GLN A 187 4.80 4.38 5.42
CA GLN A 187 3.62 4.74 4.64
C GLN A 187 3.22 3.57 3.76
N THR A 188 1.97 3.17 3.87
CA THR A 188 1.39 2.07 3.09
C THR A 188 0.22 2.58 2.29
N LYS A 189 0.12 2.14 1.04
CA LYS A 189 -1.04 2.42 0.19
C LYS A 189 -1.52 1.13 -0.44
N THR A 190 -2.72 0.70 -0.08
CA THR A 190 -3.35 -0.52 -0.59
C THR A 190 -4.62 -0.16 -1.33
N ASN A 191 -4.68 -0.43 -2.64
CA ASN A 191 -5.82 -0.10 -3.50
C ASN A 191 -6.28 1.36 -3.33
N GLY A 192 -5.32 2.30 -3.25
CA GLY A 192 -5.56 3.73 -3.10
C GLY A 192 -5.82 4.22 -1.67
N LYS A 193 -6.00 3.33 -0.68
CA LYS A 193 -6.15 3.70 0.73
C LYS A 193 -4.77 3.84 1.37
N SER A 194 -4.50 4.98 1.99
CA SER A 194 -3.23 5.28 2.66
C SER A 194 -3.32 5.06 4.16
N GLN A 195 -2.25 4.53 4.73
CA GLN A 195 -2.03 4.34 6.16
C GLN A 195 -0.59 4.76 6.47
N SER A 196 -0.34 5.32 7.64
CA SER A 196 1.00 5.65 8.11
C SER A 196 1.19 5.16 9.54
N LEU A 197 2.42 4.76 9.86
CA LEU A 197 2.83 4.36 11.19
C LEU A 197 4.12 5.08 11.55
N ASN A 198 4.20 5.60 12.77
CA ASN A 198 5.42 6.16 13.33
C ASN A 198 5.62 5.60 14.74
N GLY A 199 6.86 5.32 15.09
CA GLY A 199 7.22 4.85 16.41
C GLY A 199 8.67 5.18 16.74
N SER A 200 8.99 5.20 18.03
CA SER A 200 10.36 5.41 18.51
C SER A 200 10.55 4.86 19.91
N THR A 201 11.81 4.54 20.23
CA THR A 201 12.20 4.16 21.60
C THR A 201 12.08 5.37 22.51
N GLY A 202 11.39 5.18 23.63
CA GLY A 202 11.22 6.12 24.71
C GLY A 202 11.77 5.57 26.03
N PRO A 203 11.61 6.32 27.14
CA PRO A 203 12.12 5.90 28.44
C PRO A 203 11.55 4.57 28.96
N ASN A 204 10.34 4.22 28.52
CA ASN A 204 9.61 3.03 28.99
C ASN A 204 9.48 1.95 27.88
N GLY A 205 10.35 1.97 26.87
CA GLY A 205 10.34 1.02 25.77
C GLY A 205 9.96 1.64 24.43
N PHE A 206 9.67 0.79 23.43
CA PHE A 206 9.28 1.24 22.10
C PHE A 206 7.82 1.69 22.10
N VAL A 207 7.56 2.86 21.55
CA VAL A 207 6.28 3.56 21.63
C VAL A 207 5.79 3.91 20.21
N LEU A 208 4.55 3.58 19.92
CA LEU A 208 3.87 4.00 18.69
C LEU A 208 3.18 5.34 18.89
N ALA A 209 3.30 6.23 17.90
CA ALA A 209 2.61 7.52 17.88
C ALA A 209 1.15 7.36 17.42
N THR A 210 0.36 6.64 18.22
CA THR A 210 -1.08 6.45 18.05
C THR A 210 -1.83 7.39 19.01
N GLN A 211 -3.16 7.45 18.92
CA GLN A 211 -3.98 8.20 19.90
C GLN A 211 -4.99 7.24 20.56
N PRO A 212 -4.79 6.89 21.85
CA PRO A 212 -3.65 7.25 22.71
C PRO A 212 -2.33 6.61 22.29
N THR A 213 -1.20 7.18 22.71
CA THR A 213 0.12 6.61 22.52
C THR A 213 0.22 5.22 23.13
N THR A 214 0.72 4.25 22.38
CA THR A 214 0.79 2.85 22.82
C THR A 214 2.24 2.42 22.99
N THR A 215 2.61 1.95 24.18
CA THR A 215 3.88 1.27 24.43
C THR A 215 3.76 -0.17 23.92
N VAL A 216 4.67 -0.58 23.04
CA VAL A 216 4.65 -1.90 22.40
C VAL A 216 5.43 -2.91 23.24
N THR A 217 6.66 -2.56 23.63
CA THR A 217 7.57 -3.44 24.37
C THR A 217 8.69 -2.63 25.00
N THR A 218 9.31 -3.19 26.06
CA THR A 218 10.54 -2.68 26.66
C THR A 218 11.79 -3.38 26.14
N ASP A 219 11.62 -4.48 25.40
CA ASP A 219 12.70 -5.32 24.90
C ASP A 219 13.23 -4.84 23.55
N CYS A 220 14.38 -5.39 23.17
CA CYS A 220 14.95 -5.22 21.83
C CYS A 220 14.01 -5.83 20.80
N ILE A 221 13.36 -5.01 20.02
CA ILE A 221 12.42 -5.44 18.99
C ILE A 221 13.00 -5.27 17.59
N LEU A 222 12.62 -6.15 16.67
CA LEU A 222 12.82 -6.04 15.23
C LEU A 222 11.47 -5.97 14.52
N THR A 223 11.47 -5.49 13.30
CA THR A 223 10.36 -5.64 12.36
C THR A 223 10.53 -6.93 11.54
N PHE A 224 9.87 -7.05 10.40
CA PHE A 224 10.18 -8.07 9.38
C PHE A 224 11.55 -7.80 8.72
N ALA A 225 12.58 -7.70 9.54
CA ALA A 225 13.96 -7.34 9.17
C ALA A 225 14.71 -8.56 8.59
N TYR A 226 14.22 -9.14 7.51
CA TYR A 226 14.79 -10.33 6.86
C TYR A 226 16.26 -10.17 6.43
N TRP A 227 16.72 -8.93 6.28
CA TRP A 227 18.08 -8.59 5.91
C TRP A 227 19.13 -8.92 6.99
N THR A 228 18.69 -9.22 8.21
CA THR A 228 19.60 -9.60 9.31
C THR A 228 19.23 -10.93 9.93
N PRO A 229 20.20 -11.87 10.07
CA PRO A 229 19.99 -13.14 10.79
C PRO A 229 19.59 -12.97 12.27
N LYS A 230 19.76 -11.77 12.86
CA LYS A 230 19.27 -11.51 14.24
C LYS A 230 17.76 -11.73 14.37
N LEU A 231 17.01 -11.57 13.29
CA LEU A 231 15.57 -11.90 13.24
C LEU A 231 15.30 -13.35 13.67
N LEU A 232 16.19 -14.27 13.36
CA LEU A 232 16.02 -15.71 13.63
C LEU A 232 16.05 -16.06 15.12
N SER A 233 16.47 -15.13 15.97
CA SER A 233 16.46 -15.28 17.43
C SER A 233 15.29 -14.59 18.13
N GLN A 234 14.38 -13.99 17.37
CA GLN A 234 13.22 -13.30 17.93
C GLN A 234 12.07 -14.29 18.13
N SER A 235 11.27 -14.07 19.19
CA SER A 235 9.97 -14.72 19.41
C SER A 235 8.80 -13.79 19.10
N GLN A 236 9.07 -12.48 18.96
CA GLN A 236 8.10 -11.46 18.57
C GLN A 236 8.74 -10.45 17.63
N ILE A 237 7.95 -9.96 16.68
CA ILE A 237 8.35 -8.91 15.75
C ILE A 237 7.26 -7.85 15.62
N LEU A 238 7.66 -6.61 15.33
CA LEU A 238 6.73 -5.53 15.07
C LEU A 238 6.31 -5.53 13.60
N ASN A 239 5.02 -5.56 13.35
CA ASN A 239 4.48 -5.31 12.02
C ASN A 239 4.64 -3.81 11.69
N GLY A 240 5.59 -3.48 10.84
CA GLY A 240 5.89 -2.10 10.43
C GLY A 240 4.79 -1.40 9.63
N GLN A 241 3.70 -2.08 9.33
CA GLN A 241 2.54 -1.55 8.62
C GLN A 241 1.40 -1.22 9.59
N THR A 242 1.07 -2.14 10.50
CA THR A 242 -0.07 -2.02 11.41
C THR A 242 0.31 -1.55 12.81
N GLY A 243 1.56 -1.78 13.21
CA GLY A 243 2.03 -1.52 14.58
C GLY A 243 1.75 -2.66 15.56
N ASP A 244 1.19 -3.77 15.08
CA ASP A 244 0.92 -4.93 15.93
C ASP A 244 2.23 -5.67 16.26
N LEU A 245 2.33 -6.16 17.49
CA LEU A 245 3.36 -7.10 17.89
C LEU A 245 2.87 -8.51 17.55
N VAL A 246 3.68 -9.24 16.80
CA VAL A 246 3.30 -10.56 16.27
C VAL A 246 4.23 -11.62 16.83
N ASP A 247 3.66 -12.66 17.45
CA ASP A 247 4.40 -13.84 17.89
C ASP A 247 4.86 -14.66 16.70
N ILE A 248 6.13 -15.10 16.74
CA ILE A 248 6.74 -15.93 15.71
C ILE A 248 7.49 -17.10 16.32
N GLU A 249 7.50 -18.20 15.58
CA GLU A 249 8.40 -19.33 15.83
C GLU A 249 9.36 -19.48 14.65
N VAL A 250 10.63 -19.70 14.93
CA VAL A 250 11.68 -19.88 13.94
C VAL A 250 12.26 -21.26 14.05
N ALA A 251 12.24 -22.03 12.97
CA ALA A 251 12.83 -23.36 12.90
C ALA A 251 13.77 -23.51 11.70
N PRO A 252 14.94 -24.16 11.86
CA PRO A 252 15.79 -24.48 10.72
C PRO A 252 15.12 -25.55 9.85
N ILE A 253 15.24 -25.39 8.54
CA ILE A 253 14.78 -26.39 7.56
C ILE A 253 15.99 -27.21 7.14
N ALA A 254 15.91 -28.54 7.33
CA ALA A 254 16.97 -29.44 6.89
C ALA A 254 17.15 -29.36 5.37
N THR A 255 18.35 -29.02 4.92
CA THR A 255 18.71 -28.99 3.52
C THR A 255 19.57 -30.22 3.20
N THR A 256 19.17 -30.95 2.18
CA THR A 256 19.94 -32.13 1.67
C THR A 256 20.98 -31.71 0.62
N ASN A 257 21.05 -30.43 0.28
CA ASN A 257 21.89 -29.93 -0.80
C ASN A 257 23.25 -29.47 -0.29
N ILE A 258 24.25 -29.68 -1.16
CA ILE A 258 25.68 -29.36 -1.01
C ILE A 258 25.89 -27.82 -1.00
N ASP A 259 24.86 -27.03 -1.34
CA ASP A 259 24.92 -25.58 -1.32
C ASP A 259 24.91 -25.09 0.14
N ALA A 260 25.88 -24.25 0.49
CA ALA A 260 26.05 -23.66 1.83
C ALA A 260 24.89 -22.73 2.26
N THR A 261 23.69 -22.93 1.71
CA THR A 261 22.50 -22.13 1.96
C THR A 261 21.78 -22.63 3.23
N GLN A 262 21.64 -21.74 4.20
CA GLN A 262 20.86 -21.98 5.42
C GLN A 262 19.40 -21.58 5.18
N ARG A 263 18.46 -22.46 5.54
CA ARG A 263 17.02 -22.22 5.37
C ARG A 263 16.29 -22.26 6.70
N TYR A 264 15.31 -21.39 6.84
CA TYR A 264 14.51 -21.23 8.04
C TYR A 264 13.04 -21.07 7.71
N ALA A 265 12.18 -21.71 8.48
CA ALA A 265 10.75 -21.43 8.52
C ALA A 265 10.47 -20.41 9.63
N LEU A 266 9.73 -19.38 9.30
CA LEU A 266 9.19 -18.37 10.21
C LEU A 266 7.67 -18.52 10.20
N THR A 267 7.10 -18.98 11.31
CA THR A 267 5.67 -19.27 11.42
C THR A 267 5.03 -18.44 12.55
N GLY A 268 3.75 -18.13 12.41
CA GLY A 268 2.98 -17.37 13.38
C GLY A 268 1.51 -17.25 12.96
N ASP A 269 0.71 -16.45 13.67
CA ASP A 269 -0.65 -16.17 13.19
C ASP A 269 -0.58 -15.46 11.85
N LYS A 270 -1.10 -16.10 10.80
CA LYS A 270 -1.08 -15.62 9.39
C LYS A 270 0.32 -15.39 8.81
N ILE A 271 1.34 -15.96 9.42
CA ILE A 271 2.72 -15.91 8.94
C ILE A 271 3.17 -17.33 8.60
N ASP A 272 3.57 -17.51 7.35
CA ASP A 272 4.22 -18.72 6.86
C ASP A 272 5.26 -18.26 5.83
N VAL A 273 6.48 -18.07 6.30
CA VAL A 273 7.59 -17.52 5.52
C VAL A 273 8.79 -18.45 5.61
N HIS A 274 9.34 -18.82 4.46
CA HIS A 274 10.59 -19.56 4.34
C HIS A 274 11.68 -18.60 3.85
N LEU A 275 12.75 -18.51 4.60
CA LEU A 275 13.90 -17.66 4.30
C LEU A 275 15.12 -18.50 3.93
N ALA A 276 15.95 -17.98 3.05
CA ALA A 276 17.26 -18.54 2.76
C ALA A 276 18.36 -17.49 2.91
N TYR A 277 19.45 -17.89 3.54
CA TYR A 277 20.66 -17.10 3.71
C TYR A 277 21.88 -17.86 3.18
N ASP A 278 22.89 -17.14 2.72
CA ASP A 278 24.20 -17.74 2.41
C ASP A 278 24.99 -18.03 3.69
N GLU A 279 26.19 -18.56 3.54
CA GLU A 279 27.10 -18.88 4.64
C GLU A 279 27.59 -17.66 5.43
N PHE A 280 27.48 -16.45 4.83
CA PHE A 280 27.84 -15.17 5.45
C PHE A 280 26.65 -14.47 6.11
N GLY A 281 25.46 -15.06 6.03
CA GLY A 281 24.23 -14.50 6.58
C GLY A 281 23.57 -13.44 5.68
N ASN A 282 23.93 -13.38 4.39
CA ASN A 282 23.22 -12.52 3.43
C ASN A 282 21.90 -13.16 3.02
N TRP A 283 20.84 -12.37 3.03
CA TRP A 283 19.51 -12.80 2.64
C TRP A 283 19.41 -13.03 1.12
N LEU A 284 18.97 -14.22 0.72
CA LEU A 284 18.91 -14.65 -0.68
C LEU A 284 17.49 -14.75 -1.22
N THR A 285 16.58 -15.39 -0.46
CA THR A 285 15.20 -15.64 -0.93
C THR A 285 14.19 -15.55 0.19
N LEU A 286 12.95 -15.30 -0.19
CA LEU A 286 11.77 -15.46 0.64
C LEU A 286 10.69 -16.18 -0.17
N ASP A 287 10.10 -17.20 0.42
CA ASP A 287 8.92 -17.90 -0.08
C ASP A 287 7.85 -17.86 1.02
N SER A 288 6.60 -17.62 0.66
CA SER A 288 5.49 -17.52 1.61
C SER A 288 4.19 -18.00 0.97
N ILE A 289 3.28 -18.48 1.77
CA ILE A 289 1.91 -18.77 1.37
C ILE A 289 1.02 -17.68 1.96
N LEU A 290 0.36 -16.93 1.08
CA LEU A 290 -0.58 -15.88 1.48
C LEU A 290 -1.87 -16.49 2.06
N GLU A 291 -2.64 -15.73 2.85
CA GLU A 291 -3.91 -16.17 3.46
C GLU A 291 -4.92 -16.76 2.44
N ASN A 292 -4.85 -16.35 1.18
CA ASN A 292 -5.70 -16.85 0.10
C ASN A 292 -5.14 -18.10 -0.60
N GLY A 293 -4.09 -18.74 -0.05
CA GLY A 293 -3.45 -19.95 -0.55
C GLY A 293 -2.51 -19.73 -1.73
N ARG A 294 -2.24 -18.49 -2.13
CA ARG A 294 -1.33 -18.19 -3.25
C ARG A 294 0.13 -18.14 -2.79
N SER A 295 1.03 -18.57 -3.64
CA SER A 295 2.46 -18.49 -3.35
C SER A 295 3.00 -17.09 -3.63
N LEU A 296 3.78 -16.54 -2.70
CA LEU A 296 4.54 -15.31 -2.83
C LEU A 296 6.03 -15.66 -2.81
N THR A 297 6.78 -15.22 -3.80
CA THR A 297 8.21 -15.51 -3.89
C THR A 297 9.03 -14.26 -4.15
N TYR A 298 10.15 -14.15 -3.44
CA TYR A 298 11.17 -13.11 -3.62
C TYR A 298 12.44 -13.74 -4.16
N ARG A 299 12.97 -13.18 -5.22
CA ARG A 299 14.24 -13.62 -5.81
C ARG A 299 15.14 -12.40 -5.98
N LEU A 300 16.34 -12.50 -5.39
CA LEU A 300 17.34 -11.42 -5.46
C LEU A 300 17.70 -11.18 -6.93
N ARG A 301 17.62 -9.92 -7.35
CA ARG A 301 18.03 -9.49 -8.69
C ARG A 301 19.55 -9.35 -8.72
N ASN A 302 20.19 -10.10 -9.59
CA ASN A 302 21.63 -10.05 -9.83
C ASN A 302 22.02 -8.81 -10.63
#